data_b2456758a7c3eac4d583ceea6b23813a
#
_entry.id   b2456758a7c3eac4d583ceea6b23813a
#
_cell.length_a   1.000
_cell.length_b   1.000
_cell.length_c   1.000
_cell.angle_alpha   90.00
_cell.angle_beta   90.00
_cell.angle_gamma   90.00
#
_symmetry.space_group_name_H-M   'P 1'
#
loop_
_entity.id
_entity.type
_entity.pdbx_description
1 polymer ?
#
loop_
_entity_poly.entity_id
_entity_poly.type
_entity_poly.pdbx_seq_one_letter_code
_entity_poly.pdbx_strand_id
1 'polypeptide(L)'
;MNNPFFKNVGPFKIDFLLKKVSISNNENFKKDKIFDVKDLTSASKKDMTFFHSSNYSSLASTTKASYCLTLKNLAHYLPKSCKKIIVDNVLLNMAKITKEFYPNSITDDFDNTVKEITKTSFKKKCKYGKNALIGKNVKIGKNCSIGHNTIIEKNVIIGSNCSIGSNVIIRNSIIMDNVTILDGCIIGKKGFGFFPNNKKNVRYPHIGIVI
;
A
#
# COMPACT_ATOMS: atom_id res chain seq x y z
N MET A 1 -7.03 -9.52 -3.85
CA MET A 1 -7.99 -8.60 -3.18
C MET A 1 -7.60 -7.19 -3.58
N ASN A 2 -8.53 -6.37 -4.09
CA ASN A 2 -8.21 -4.96 -4.38
C ASN A 2 -7.99 -4.23 -3.06
N ASN A 3 -6.87 -3.51 -2.93
CA ASN A 3 -6.55 -2.73 -1.74
C ASN A 3 -7.54 -1.55 -1.60
N PRO A 4 -8.42 -1.51 -0.59
CA PRO A 4 -9.46 -0.49 -0.49
C PRO A 4 -8.93 0.87 -0.02
N PHE A 5 -7.68 0.93 0.46
CA PHE A 5 -7.08 2.11 1.06
C PHE A 5 -6.20 2.90 0.08
N PHE A 6 -5.61 2.20 -0.89
CA PHE A 6 -4.68 2.79 -1.84
C PHE A 6 -5.17 2.54 -3.26
N LYS A 7 -5.63 3.61 -3.91
CA LYS A 7 -6.14 3.55 -5.29
C LYS A 7 -4.98 3.49 -6.27
N ASN A 8 -4.89 2.42 -7.05
CA ASN A 8 -4.03 2.34 -8.22
C ASN A 8 -4.58 3.28 -9.31
N VAL A 9 -3.75 4.19 -9.82
CA VAL A 9 -4.13 5.16 -10.88
C VAL A 9 -3.60 4.77 -12.26
N GLY A 10 -2.95 3.59 -12.39
CA GLY A 10 -2.55 3.02 -13.66
C GLY A 10 -3.74 2.61 -14.55
N PRO A 11 -3.48 2.03 -15.74
CA PRO A 11 -2.17 1.58 -16.21
C PRO A 11 -1.28 2.69 -16.79
N PHE A 12 0.04 2.49 -16.77
CA PHE A 12 1.01 3.38 -17.38
C PHE A 12 1.77 2.71 -18.54
N LYS A 13 2.18 3.50 -19.55
CA LYS A 13 3.10 3.03 -20.58
C LYS A 13 4.47 2.78 -19.95
N ILE A 14 5.15 1.73 -20.40
CA ILE A 14 6.47 1.37 -19.87
C ILE A 14 7.50 2.49 -20.04
N ASP A 15 7.51 3.18 -21.18
CA ASP A 15 8.43 4.30 -21.44
C ASP A 15 8.23 5.48 -20.48
N PHE A 16 7.00 5.75 -20.06
CA PHE A 16 6.73 6.72 -18.99
C PHE A 16 7.40 6.30 -17.69
N LEU A 17 7.27 5.03 -17.28
CA LEU A 17 7.86 4.49 -16.05
C LEU A 17 9.40 4.47 -16.12
N LEU A 18 9.99 4.12 -17.27
CA LEU A 18 11.43 4.12 -17.48
C LEU A 18 12.03 5.53 -17.34
N LYS A 19 11.36 6.56 -17.86
CA LYS A 19 11.75 7.96 -17.68
C LYS A 19 11.82 8.37 -16.20
N LYS A 20 10.89 7.86 -15.35
CA LYS A 20 10.88 8.15 -13.90
C LYS A 20 12.08 7.57 -13.16
N VAL A 21 12.69 6.54 -13.69
CA VAL A 21 13.91 5.91 -13.15
C VAL A 21 15.17 6.27 -13.94
N SER A 22 15.11 7.31 -14.77
CA SER A 22 16.23 7.85 -15.55
C SER A 22 16.88 6.84 -16.50
N ILE A 23 16.09 5.90 -17.01
CA ILE A 23 16.52 4.96 -18.04
C ILE A 23 16.11 5.50 -19.40
N SER A 24 17.08 5.67 -20.30
CA SER A 24 16.81 6.05 -21.69
C SER A 24 16.02 4.96 -22.42
N ASN A 25 15.09 5.39 -23.27
CA ASN A 25 14.20 4.50 -24.02
C ASN A 25 14.97 3.43 -24.79
N ASN A 26 14.72 2.17 -24.45
CA ASN A 26 15.05 1.03 -25.28
C ASN A 26 13.87 0.78 -26.23
N GLU A 27 14.10 0.74 -27.54
CA GLU A 27 13.04 0.63 -28.57
C GLU A 27 12.11 -0.57 -28.37
N ASN A 28 12.60 -1.60 -27.70
CA ASN A 28 11.87 -2.84 -27.41
C ASN A 28 10.70 -2.68 -26.42
N PHE A 29 10.51 -1.53 -25.76
CA PHE A 29 9.52 -1.34 -24.68
C PHE A 29 8.37 -0.39 -25.04
N LYS A 30 8.37 0.26 -26.20
CA LYS A 30 7.53 1.43 -26.53
C LYS A 30 6.01 1.25 -26.49
N LYS A 31 5.48 0.02 -26.51
CA LYS A 31 4.02 -0.20 -26.66
C LYS A 31 3.34 -0.83 -25.45
N ASP A 32 4.10 -1.35 -24.50
CA ASP A 32 3.52 -2.12 -23.40
C ASP A 32 2.94 -1.21 -22.31
N LYS A 33 1.78 -1.62 -21.76
CA LYS A 33 1.16 -0.98 -20.60
C LYS A 33 1.37 -1.87 -19.38
N ILE A 34 1.80 -1.25 -18.28
CA ILE A 34 1.95 -1.88 -16.97
C ILE A 34 0.77 -1.47 -16.11
N PHE A 35 0.12 -2.45 -15.52
CA PHE A 35 -1.12 -2.25 -14.76
C PHE A 35 -0.84 -2.06 -13.27
N ASP A 36 0.23 -2.66 -12.75
CA ASP A 36 0.57 -2.54 -11.34
C ASP A 36 2.05 -2.89 -11.07
N VAL A 37 2.50 -2.55 -9.86
CA VAL A 37 3.77 -3.02 -9.28
C VAL A 37 3.45 -3.98 -8.15
N LYS A 38 3.98 -5.20 -8.23
CA LYS A 38 3.73 -6.28 -7.28
C LYS A 38 5.00 -7.01 -6.90
N ASP A 39 4.94 -7.78 -5.80
CA ASP A 39 6.03 -8.68 -5.43
C ASP A 39 6.22 -9.80 -6.46
N LEU A 40 7.32 -10.57 -6.31
CA LEU A 40 7.71 -11.64 -7.25
C LEU A 40 6.65 -12.74 -7.39
N THR A 41 5.87 -13.00 -6.34
CA THR A 41 4.91 -14.11 -6.29
C THR A 41 3.54 -13.73 -6.82
N SER A 42 3.08 -12.53 -6.52
CA SER A 42 1.75 -12.03 -6.88
C SER A 42 1.68 -11.35 -8.25
N ALA A 43 2.84 -11.04 -8.85
CA ALA A 43 2.91 -10.38 -10.15
C ALA A 43 2.44 -11.27 -11.30
N SER A 44 1.71 -10.69 -12.24
CA SER A 44 1.17 -11.32 -13.44
C SER A 44 1.79 -10.75 -14.73
N LYS A 45 1.37 -11.28 -15.90
CA LYS A 45 1.84 -10.85 -17.23
C LYS A 45 1.59 -9.37 -17.57
N LYS A 46 0.85 -8.64 -16.76
CA LYS A 46 0.58 -7.20 -16.96
C LYS A 46 1.25 -6.33 -15.90
N ASP A 47 1.99 -6.94 -15.00
CA ASP A 47 2.57 -6.25 -13.85
C ASP A 47 4.09 -6.12 -14.00
N MET A 48 4.64 -5.16 -13.27
CA MET A 48 6.06 -4.99 -13.02
C MET A 48 6.37 -5.54 -11.62
N THR A 49 7.54 -6.15 -11.47
CA THR A 49 8.07 -6.59 -10.18
C THR A 49 9.49 -6.06 -9.96
N PHE A 50 10.11 -6.41 -8.84
CA PHE A 50 11.46 -6.02 -8.49
C PHE A 50 12.21 -7.16 -7.81
N PHE A 51 13.51 -7.25 -8.08
CA PHE A 51 14.39 -8.30 -7.54
C PHE A 51 15.74 -7.70 -7.16
N HIS A 52 16.00 -7.55 -5.87
CA HIS A 52 17.14 -6.81 -5.33
C HIS A 52 18.13 -7.64 -4.52
N SER A 53 17.81 -8.90 -4.20
CA SER A 53 18.65 -9.77 -3.38
C SER A 53 18.56 -11.22 -3.83
N SER A 54 19.70 -11.91 -3.89
CA SER A 54 19.82 -13.34 -4.22
C SER A 54 19.02 -14.26 -3.29
N ASN A 55 18.70 -13.81 -2.06
CA ASN A 55 17.85 -14.54 -1.12
C ASN A 55 16.45 -14.87 -1.69
N TYR A 56 16.00 -14.11 -2.69
CA TYR A 56 14.71 -14.32 -3.36
C TYR A 56 14.85 -14.97 -4.75
N SER A 57 15.99 -15.60 -5.06
CA SER A 57 16.27 -16.18 -6.38
C SER A 57 15.26 -17.26 -6.79
N SER A 58 14.83 -18.11 -5.86
CA SER A 58 13.79 -19.12 -6.11
C SER A 58 12.45 -18.50 -6.52
N LEU A 59 12.04 -17.42 -5.88
CA LEU A 59 10.83 -16.67 -6.23
C LEU A 59 10.99 -15.92 -7.56
N ALA A 60 12.18 -15.37 -7.80
CA ALA A 60 12.50 -14.65 -9.03
C ALA A 60 12.44 -15.55 -10.26
N SER A 61 12.92 -16.80 -10.15
CA SER A 61 12.93 -17.78 -11.25
C SER A 61 11.53 -18.20 -11.72
N THR A 62 10.53 -18.08 -10.87
CA THR A 62 9.13 -18.50 -11.14
C THR A 62 8.17 -17.35 -11.36
N THR A 63 8.66 -16.10 -11.31
CA THR A 63 7.79 -14.93 -11.46
C THR A 63 7.07 -14.91 -12.81
N LYS A 64 5.81 -14.48 -12.81
CA LYS A 64 4.98 -14.30 -13.99
C LYS A 64 4.92 -12.86 -14.47
N ALA A 65 5.70 -11.96 -13.88
CA ALA A 65 5.76 -10.56 -14.25
C ALA A 65 6.29 -10.37 -15.67
N SER A 66 5.76 -9.38 -16.42
CA SER A 66 6.30 -9.02 -17.72
C SER A 66 7.63 -8.27 -17.63
N TYR A 67 7.84 -7.52 -16.55
CA TYR A 67 9.00 -6.66 -16.33
C TYR A 67 9.50 -6.79 -14.91
N CYS A 68 10.82 -6.78 -14.74
CA CYS A 68 11.45 -6.78 -13.42
C CYS A 68 12.58 -5.74 -13.35
N LEU A 69 12.51 -4.87 -12.35
CA LEU A 69 13.63 -4.03 -11.93
C LEU A 69 14.64 -4.90 -11.20
N THR A 70 15.89 -4.95 -11.65
CA THR A 70 16.91 -5.80 -11.05
C THR A 70 18.33 -5.27 -11.23
N LEU A 71 19.28 -5.80 -10.47
CA LEU A 71 20.71 -5.57 -10.66
C LEU A 71 21.24 -6.44 -11.81
N LYS A 72 22.31 -5.98 -12.46
CA LYS A 72 22.96 -6.72 -13.57
C LYS A 72 23.37 -8.14 -13.17
N ASN A 73 23.97 -8.31 -11.99
CA ASN A 73 24.42 -9.60 -11.46
C ASN A 73 23.29 -10.54 -11.04
N LEU A 74 22.06 -10.05 -10.87
CA LEU A 74 20.89 -10.87 -10.48
C LEU A 74 19.99 -11.22 -11.69
N ALA A 75 20.18 -10.58 -12.81
CA ALA A 75 19.29 -10.71 -13.97
C ALA A 75 19.18 -12.14 -14.52
N HIS A 76 20.20 -12.97 -14.33
CA HIS A 76 20.23 -14.35 -14.84
C HIS A 76 19.26 -15.30 -14.10
N TYR A 77 18.82 -14.97 -12.88
CA TYR A 77 17.81 -15.76 -12.16
C TYR A 77 16.40 -15.61 -12.74
N LEU A 78 16.13 -14.52 -13.47
CA LEU A 78 14.78 -14.23 -13.97
C LEU A 78 14.48 -15.04 -15.24
N PRO A 79 13.23 -15.50 -15.43
CA PRO A 79 12.83 -16.26 -16.61
C PRO A 79 13.00 -15.44 -17.90
N LYS A 80 13.16 -16.14 -19.04
CA LYS A 80 13.28 -15.50 -20.37
C LYS A 80 12.06 -14.67 -20.72
N SER A 81 10.88 -15.05 -20.24
CA SER A 81 9.61 -14.33 -20.45
C SER A 81 9.53 -12.99 -19.73
N CYS A 82 10.33 -12.78 -18.68
CA CYS A 82 10.37 -11.54 -17.92
C CYS A 82 11.45 -10.61 -18.49
N LYS A 83 11.07 -9.43 -18.98
CA LYS A 83 11.99 -8.40 -19.49
C LYS A 83 12.70 -7.73 -18.30
N LYS A 84 14.04 -7.75 -18.33
CA LYS A 84 14.90 -7.22 -17.28
C LYS A 84 15.16 -5.74 -17.49
N ILE A 85 14.90 -4.94 -16.46
CA ILE A 85 15.23 -3.50 -16.43
C ILE A 85 16.38 -3.35 -15.44
N ILE A 86 17.59 -3.17 -15.96
CA ILE A 86 18.80 -3.09 -15.13
C ILE A 86 18.91 -1.69 -14.53
N VAL A 87 19.08 -1.64 -13.22
CA VAL A 87 19.24 -0.41 -12.44
C VAL A 87 20.30 -0.60 -11.36
N ASP A 88 20.93 0.49 -10.93
CA ASP A 88 21.95 0.47 -9.88
C ASP A 88 21.35 0.38 -8.47
N ASN A 89 20.15 0.91 -8.29
CA ASN A 89 19.41 0.87 -7.01
C ASN A 89 17.95 0.45 -7.24
N VAL A 90 17.70 -0.84 -7.06
CA VAL A 90 16.38 -1.45 -7.32
C VAL A 90 15.31 -0.86 -6.42
N LEU A 91 15.57 -0.76 -5.11
CA LEU A 91 14.57 -0.33 -4.13
C LEU A 91 14.19 1.15 -4.31
N LEU A 92 15.17 2.02 -4.56
CA LEU A 92 14.91 3.43 -4.84
C LEU A 92 14.06 3.61 -6.12
N ASN A 93 14.40 2.88 -7.18
CA ASN A 93 13.69 2.96 -8.45
C ASN A 93 12.29 2.33 -8.36
N MET A 94 12.14 1.24 -7.62
CA MET A 94 10.84 0.68 -7.29
C MET A 94 9.96 1.69 -6.53
N ALA A 95 10.52 2.39 -5.54
CA ALA A 95 9.79 3.42 -4.81
C ALA A 95 9.28 4.55 -5.70
N LYS A 96 10.11 5.02 -6.66
CA LYS A 96 9.70 6.03 -7.64
C LYS A 96 8.54 5.55 -8.51
N ILE A 97 8.60 4.31 -8.99
CA ILE A 97 7.54 3.71 -9.82
C ILE A 97 6.28 3.47 -9.01
N THR A 98 6.39 2.92 -7.81
CA THR A 98 5.24 2.67 -6.92
C THR A 98 4.48 3.96 -6.61
N LYS A 99 5.19 5.07 -6.41
CA LYS A 99 4.58 6.40 -6.22
C LYS A 99 3.70 6.81 -7.40
N GLU A 100 4.08 6.49 -8.64
CA GLU A 100 3.27 6.81 -9.81
C GLU A 100 1.94 6.02 -9.79
N PHE A 101 1.97 4.73 -9.44
CA PHE A 101 0.75 3.93 -9.32
C PHE A 101 -0.09 4.29 -8.09
N TYR A 102 0.55 4.68 -6.99
CA TYR A 102 -0.07 4.95 -5.70
C TYR A 102 0.40 6.30 -5.13
N PRO A 103 -0.06 7.44 -5.66
CA PRO A 103 0.43 8.76 -5.27
C PRO A 103 0.36 9.03 -3.77
N ASN A 104 -0.70 8.53 -3.11
CA ASN A 104 -0.93 8.72 -1.68
C ASN A 104 -0.12 7.77 -0.77
N SER A 105 0.74 6.92 -1.36
CA SER A 105 1.53 5.95 -0.59
C SER A 105 2.62 6.58 0.27
N ILE A 106 3.04 7.80 -0.05
CA ILE A 106 4.14 8.52 0.60
C ILE A 106 3.71 9.69 1.51
N THR A 107 2.40 10.03 1.52
CA THR A 107 1.84 11.09 2.37
C THR A 107 1.20 10.52 3.63
N ASP A 108 1.11 11.30 4.68
CA ASP A 108 0.45 10.97 5.95
C ASP A 108 -0.64 11.99 6.28
N ASP A 109 -1.39 12.41 5.25
CA ASP A 109 -2.48 13.36 5.42
C ASP A 109 -3.55 12.76 6.35
N PHE A 110 -4.17 13.61 7.15
CA PHE A 110 -5.32 13.21 7.95
C PHE A 110 -6.56 12.99 7.05
N ASP A 111 -7.47 12.15 7.51
CA ASP A 111 -8.71 11.93 6.80
C ASP A 111 -9.71 13.06 7.04
N ASN A 112 -9.91 13.92 6.04
CA ASN A 112 -10.87 15.03 6.08
C ASN A 112 -12.34 14.58 5.92
N THR A 113 -12.61 13.29 5.74
CA THR A 113 -13.97 12.75 5.59
C THR A 113 -14.61 12.35 6.92
N VAL A 114 -13.86 12.40 8.02
CA VAL A 114 -14.37 12.01 9.34
C VAL A 114 -15.50 12.91 9.81
N LYS A 115 -16.48 12.30 10.44
CA LYS A 115 -17.64 12.96 11.07
C LYS A 115 -17.87 12.38 12.44
N GLU A 116 -18.47 13.14 13.36
CA GLU A 116 -18.93 12.61 14.63
C GLU A 116 -19.84 11.39 14.42
N ILE A 117 -19.63 10.34 15.21
CA ILE A 117 -20.42 9.10 15.11
C ILE A 117 -21.93 9.37 15.25
N THR A 118 -22.30 10.38 16.03
CA THR A 118 -23.69 10.87 16.21
C THR A 118 -24.34 11.30 14.90
N LYS A 119 -23.56 11.74 13.91
CA LYS A 119 -24.00 12.15 12.57
C LYS A 119 -23.97 11.01 11.55
N THR A 120 -23.76 9.78 12.00
CA THR A 120 -23.67 8.58 11.15
C THR A 120 -24.76 7.56 11.50
N SER A 121 -24.94 6.56 10.63
CA SER A 121 -25.86 5.44 10.90
C SER A 121 -25.40 4.54 12.06
N PHE A 122 -24.17 4.64 12.51
CA PHE A 122 -23.59 3.83 13.57
C PHE A 122 -24.08 4.23 14.96
N LYS A 123 -24.62 5.42 15.16
CA LYS A 123 -25.19 5.88 16.44
C LYS A 123 -26.21 4.92 17.08
N LYS A 124 -26.87 4.08 16.26
CA LYS A 124 -27.85 3.07 16.73
C LYS A 124 -27.28 1.65 16.77
N LYS A 125 -26.05 1.42 16.31
CA LYS A 125 -25.48 0.09 16.10
C LYS A 125 -24.31 -0.26 17.02
N CYS A 126 -23.68 0.75 17.64
CA CYS A 126 -22.53 0.56 18.53
C CYS A 126 -22.70 1.37 19.82
N LYS A 127 -22.05 0.92 20.89
CA LYS A 127 -21.76 1.79 22.04
C LYS A 127 -20.60 2.72 21.65
N TYR A 128 -20.65 3.99 22.04
CA TYR A 128 -19.59 4.94 21.72
C TYR A 128 -19.40 6.01 22.79
N GLY A 129 -18.16 6.46 22.94
CA GLY A 129 -17.78 7.57 23.80
C GLY A 129 -17.96 8.93 23.13
N LYS A 130 -17.65 10.00 23.88
CA LYS A 130 -17.66 11.38 23.36
C LYS A 130 -16.58 11.56 22.30
N ASN A 131 -16.81 12.42 21.30
CA ASN A 131 -15.88 12.79 20.24
C ASN A 131 -15.37 11.62 19.38
N ALA A 132 -16.12 10.51 19.29
CA ALA A 132 -15.78 9.43 18.36
C ALA A 132 -16.03 9.88 16.92
N LEU A 133 -15.01 9.76 16.03
CA LEU A 133 -15.04 10.23 14.66
C LEU A 133 -14.95 9.06 13.68
N ILE A 134 -15.81 9.06 12.66
CA ILE A 134 -15.94 7.99 11.66
C ILE A 134 -15.78 8.56 10.25
N GLY A 135 -14.84 8.00 9.50
CA GLY A 135 -14.55 8.35 8.10
C GLY A 135 -15.54 7.77 7.09
N LYS A 136 -15.40 8.19 5.85
CA LYS A 136 -16.24 7.72 4.73
C LYS A 136 -16.02 6.24 4.47
N ASN A 137 -17.09 5.51 4.10
CA ASN A 137 -17.07 4.08 3.74
C ASN A 137 -16.58 3.14 4.86
N VAL A 138 -16.53 3.58 6.11
CA VAL A 138 -16.25 2.69 7.25
C VAL A 138 -17.37 1.66 7.36
N LYS A 139 -17.00 0.43 7.72
CA LYS A 139 -17.94 -0.64 8.05
C LYS A 139 -17.66 -1.10 9.47
N ILE A 140 -18.71 -1.24 10.28
CA ILE A 140 -18.62 -1.73 11.67
C ILE A 140 -19.69 -2.79 11.87
N GLY A 141 -19.27 -3.94 12.38
CA GLY A 141 -20.14 -5.07 12.69
C GLY A 141 -21.05 -4.82 13.90
N LYS A 142 -21.72 -5.86 14.36
CA LYS A 142 -22.63 -5.81 15.51
C LYS A 142 -21.86 -5.85 16.84
N ASN A 143 -22.48 -5.38 17.92
CA ASN A 143 -21.98 -5.48 19.31
C ASN A 143 -20.58 -4.88 19.50
N CYS A 144 -20.25 -3.79 18.81
CA CYS A 144 -18.99 -3.10 18.98
C CYS A 144 -19.11 -1.95 19.99
N SER A 145 -18.00 -1.65 20.67
CA SER A 145 -17.85 -0.46 21.50
C SER A 145 -16.66 0.37 20.99
N ILE A 146 -16.81 1.70 21.00
CA ILE A 146 -15.81 2.65 20.53
C ILE A 146 -15.60 3.69 21.63
N GLY A 147 -14.39 3.81 22.14
CA GLY A 147 -14.02 4.70 23.23
C GLY A 147 -14.06 6.20 22.86
N HIS A 148 -13.79 7.04 23.87
CA HIS A 148 -13.76 8.49 23.69
C HIS A 148 -12.61 8.93 22.79
N ASN A 149 -12.78 10.01 22.02
CA ASN A 149 -11.77 10.64 21.15
C ASN A 149 -11.13 9.66 20.14
N THR A 150 -11.81 8.57 19.80
CA THR A 150 -11.30 7.57 18.87
C THR A 150 -11.65 7.96 17.43
N ILE A 151 -10.67 7.79 16.52
CA ILE A 151 -10.80 8.14 15.12
C ILE A 151 -10.68 6.88 14.26
N ILE A 152 -11.72 6.56 13.51
CA ILE A 152 -11.73 5.45 12.54
C ILE A 152 -11.75 6.08 11.15
N GLU A 153 -10.61 6.04 10.45
CA GLU A 153 -10.46 6.68 9.15
C GLU A 153 -11.18 5.94 8.02
N LYS A 154 -11.31 6.58 6.88
CA LYS A 154 -12.05 6.07 5.69
C LYS A 154 -11.65 4.66 5.30
N ASN A 155 -12.62 3.92 4.77
CA ASN A 155 -12.50 2.55 4.25
C ASN A 155 -12.13 1.48 5.28
N VAL A 156 -11.93 1.83 6.56
CA VAL A 156 -11.66 0.84 7.62
C VAL A 156 -12.86 -0.09 7.77
N ILE A 157 -12.56 -1.37 7.95
CA ILE A 157 -13.56 -2.40 8.21
C ILE A 157 -13.31 -2.95 9.61
N ILE A 158 -14.33 -3.00 10.43
CA ILE A 158 -14.31 -3.60 11.77
C ILE A 158 -15.40 -4.66 11.80
N GLY A 159 -15.02 -5.86 12.21
CA GLY A 159 -15.92 -7.00 12.42
C GLY A 159 -16.87 -6.80 13.60
N SER A 160 -17.49 -7.89 14.02
CA SER A 160 -18.44 -7.90 15.11
C SER A 160 -17.76 -8.18 16.47
N ASN A 161 -18.42 -7.81 17.56
CA ASN A 161 -17.99 -8.04 18.94
C ASN A 161 -16.61 -7.43 19.26
N CYS A 162 -16.26 -6.28 18.65
CA CYS A 162 -14.99 -5.61 18.86
C CYS A 162 -15.10 -4.54 19.94
N SER A 163 -14.05 -4.43 20.76
CA SER A 163 -13.89 -3.38 21.77
C SER A 163 -12.71 -2.48 21.39
N ILE A 164 -13.01 -1.24 21.04
CA ILE A 164 -12.01 -0.24 20.67
C ILE A 164 -11.91 0.78 21.80
N GLY A 165 -10.73 0.92 22.38
CA GLY A 165 -10.46 1.83 23.49
C GLY A 165 -10.57 3.30 23.15
N SER A 166 -10.25 4.15 24.11
CA SER A 166 -10.23 5.62 23.96
C SER A 166 -8.91 6.11 23.33
N ASN A 167 -8.95 7.25 22.65
CA ASN A 167 -7.79 7.86 21.99
C ASN A 167 -7.11 6.93 20.96
N VAL A 168 -7.85 6.01 20.36
CA VAL A 168 -7.36 5.08 19.33
C VAL A 168 -7.49 5.73 17.96
N ILE A 169 -6.50 5.48 17.08
CA ILE A 169 -6.59 5.85 15.67
C ILE A 169 -6.47 4.58 14.83
N ILE A 170 -7.47 4.30 13.99
CA ILE A 170 -7.46 3.16 13.06
C ILE A 170 -7.48 3.67 11.63
N ARG A 171 -6.48 3.29 10.84
CA ARG A 171 -6.36 3.61 9.41
C ARG A 171 -5.79 2.42 8.64
N ASN A 172 -6.02 2.35 7.34
CA ASN A 172 -5.43 1.32 6.46
C ASN A 172 -5.56 -0.11 7.02
N SER A 173 -6.69 -0.44 7.67
CA SER A 173 -6.83 -1.69 8.43
C SER A 173 -8.17 -2.36 8.23
N ILE A 174 -8.14 -3.68 8.29
CA ILE A 174 -9.31 -4.55 8.38
C ILE A 174 -9.22 -5.27 9.72
N ILE A 175 -10.07 -4.91 10.66
CA ILE A 175 -10.14 -5.53 11.98
C ILE A 175 -11.18 -6.64 11.90
N MET A 176 -10.79 -7.86 12.27
CA MET A 176 -11.68 -9.03 12.24
C MET A 176 -12.63 -9.04 13.44
N ASP A 177 -13.42 -10.10 13.58
CA ASP A 177 -14.35 -10.26 14.71
C ASP A 177 -13.61 -10.50 16.04
N ASN A 178 -14.24 -10.14 17.16
CA ASN A 178 -13.78 -10.42 18.53
C ASN A 178 -12.43 -9.79 18.90
N VAL A 179 -12.09 -8.65 18.30
CA VAL A 179 -10.81 -7.95 18.55
C VAL A 179 -10.99 -6.89 19.64
N THR A 180 -10.03 -6.85 20.57
CA THR A 180 -9.90 -5.78 21.56
C THR A 180 -8.67 -4.94 21.25
N ILE A 181 -8.86 -3.62 21.11
CA ILE A 181 -7.79 -2.63 20.92
C ILE A 181 -7.81 -1.72 22.15
N LEU A 182 -6.67 -1.65 22.85
CA LEU A 182 -6.55 -0.88 24.10
C LEU A 182 -6.41 0.63 23.82
N ASP A 183 -6.59 1.42 24.87
CA ASP A 183 -6.49 2.88 24.79
C ASP A 183 -5.15 3.37 24.22
N GLY A 184 -5.19 4.44 23.45
CA GLY A 184 -4.02 5.09 22.88
C GLY A 184 -3.34 4.38 21.73
N CYS A 185 -3.86 3.24 21.25
CA CYS A 185 -3.28 2.50 20.14
C CYS A 185 -3.41 3.25 18.80
N ILE A 186 -2.37 3.16 17.95
CA ILE A 186 -2.41 3.64 16.57
C ILE A 186 -2.21 2.45 15.64
N ILE A 187 -3.27 2.05 14.92
CA ILE A 187 -3.28 0.90 14.02
C ILE A 187 -3.21 1.37 12.57
N GLY A 188 -2.37 0.71 11.75
CA GLY A 188 -2.25 0.98 10.32
C GLY A 188 -1.53 2.28 9.96
N LYS A 189 -0.76 2.86 10.90
CA LYS A 189 0.15 3.97 10.63
C LYS A 189 1.19 3.55 9.60
N LYS A 190 1.44 4.39 8.60
CA LYS A 190 2.52 4.14 7.64
C LYS A 190 3.86 4.12 8.35
N GLY A 191 4.71 3.16 7.99
CA GLY A 191 6.04 3.02 8.53
C GLY A 191 6.91 4.26 8.26
N PHE A 192 7.93 4.45 9.08
CA PHE A 192 8.95 5.46 8.90
C PHE A 192 10.16 4.83 8.21
N GLY A 193 10.49 5.30 7.00
CA GLY A 193 11.64 4.81 6.26
C GLY A 193 11.95 5.68 5.05
N PHE A 194 13.24 5.81 4.74
CA PHE A 194 13.74 6.61 3.64
C PHE A 194 14.85 5.89 2.91
N PHE A 195 14.91 6.09 1.58
CA PHE A 195 16.09 5.81 0.79
C PHE A 195 17.01 7.03 0.84
N PRO A 196 18.28 6.89 1.28
CA PRO A 196 19.25 7.97 1.17
C PRO A 196 19.45 8.36 -0.29
N ASN A 197 19.50 9.67 -0.55
CA ASN A 197 19.83 10.20 -1.86
C ASN A 197 20.57 11.54 -1.67
N ASN A 198 21.56 11.83 -2.53
CA ASN A 198 22.42 13.01 -2.45
C ASN A 198 21.68 14.35 -2.47
N LYS A 199 20.50 14.41 -3.10
CA LYS A 199 19.68 15.63 -3.22
C LYS A 199 18.57 15.72 -2.19
N LYS A 200 17.88 14.61 -1.91
CA LYS A 200 16.74 14.56 -0.99
C LYS A 200 16.40 13.10 -0.68
N ASN A 201 16.23 12.78 0.59
CA ASN A 201 15.75 11.45 0.98
C ASN A 201 14.39 11.15 0.36
N VAL A 202 14.25 9.96 -0.20
CA VAL A 202 12.99 9.49 -0.80
C VAL A 202 12.30 8.58 0.20
N ARG A 203 11.09 8.96 0.61
CA ARG A 203 10.27 8.15 1.53
C ARG A 203 9.86 6.84 0.88
N TYR A 204 9.85 5.76 1.66
CA TYR A 204 9.27 4.48 1.24
C TYR A 204 7.77 4.65 0.95
N PRO A 205 7.27 4.16 -0.19
CA PRO A 205 5.84 4.05 -0.40
C PRO A 205 5.29 2.90 0.46
N HIS A 206 4.28 3.20 1.27
CA HIS A 206 3.59 2.21 2.08
C HIS A 206 2.18 1.99 1.53
N ILE A 207 1.94 0.81 0.99
CA ILE A 207 0.64 0.35 0.47
C ILE A 207 0.15 -0.92 1.18
N GLY A 208 0.87 -1.36 2.20
CA GLY A 208 0.45 -2.45 3.06
C GLY A 208 -0.73 -2.06 3.94
N ILE A 209 -1.51 -3.05 4.34
CA ILE A 209 -2.63 -2.91 5.26
C ILE A 209 -2.43 -3.83 6.46
N VAL A 210 -3.09 -3.51 7.57
CA VAL A 210 -3.18 -4.40 8.75
C VAL A 210 -4.46 -5.23 8.62
N ILE A 211 -4.35 -6.53 8.90
CA ILE A 211 -5.49 -7.45 8.97
C ILE A 211 -5.44 -8.18 10.30
#